data_1142af00b5875ef8a83b43efaa039465
#
_entry.id   1142af00b5875ef8a83b43efaa039465
#
_cell.length_a   1.000
_cell.length_b   1.000
_cell.length_c   1.000
_cell.angle_alpha   90.00
_cell.angle_beta   90.00
_cell.angle_gamma   90.00
#
_symmetry.space_group_name_H-M   'P 1'
#
loop_
_entity.id
_entity.type
_entity.pdbx_description
1 polymer ?
#
loop_
_entity_poly.entity_id
_entity_poly.type
_entity_poly.pdbx_seq_one_letter_code
_entity_poly.pdbx_strand_id
1 'polypeptide(L)'
;MASALKPGDLESFRDALLGLRARLRGDVDQMTDEALGRGQPESSGNLSNAPLHMADVGTENYDQEFTLSLIENDQETLDQVHDALGRISAGTFGRCEECNEPIARPRLQALPYARHCIGCARAMESRG
;
A
#
# COMPACT_ATOMS: atom_id res chain seq x y z
N MET A 1 -26.07 -3.17 14.52
CA MET A 1 -26.18 -3.82 13.30
C MET A 1 -24.87 -4.08 12.66
N ALA A 2 -24.65 -5.27 12.37
CA ALA A 2 -23.41 -5.58 11.76
C ALA A 2 -23.35 -4.86 10.44
N SER A 3 -22.30 -5.01 9.77
CA SER A 3 -22.12 -4.36 8.52
C SER A 3 -23.20 -4.79 7.55
N ALA A 4 -23.51 -3.93 6.62
CA ALA A 4 -24.49 -4.23 5.59
C ALA A 4 -23.94 -5.21 4.57
N LEU A 5 -22.72 -5.65 4.74
CA LEU A 5 -22.06 -6.50 3.76
C LEU A 5 -22.52 -7.94 3.90
N LYS A 6 -22.75 -8.56 2.77
CA LYS A 6 -23.12 -9.97 2.71
C LYS A 6 -21.86 -10.80 2.53
N PRO A 7 -21.95 -12.12 2.78
CA PRO A 7 -20.77 -12.98 2.59
C PRO A 7 -20.15 -12.86 1.20
N GLY A 8 -20.99 -12.72 0.17
CA GLY A 8 -20.46 -12.54 -1.17
C GLY A 8 -19.70 -11.25 -1.34
N ASP A 9 -20.18 -10.18 -0.66
CA ASP A 9 -19.46 -8.91 -0.69
C ASP A 9 -18.11 -9.04 -0.02
N LEU A 10 -18.05 -9.74 1.10
CA LEU A 10 -16.80 -9.92 1.81
C LEU A 10 -15.80 -10.68 0.96
N GLU A 11 -16.26 -11.69 0.24
CA GLU A 11 -15.40 -12.45 -0.64
C GLU A 11 -14.83 -11.56 -1.74
N SER A 12 -15.68 -10.70 -2.29
CA SER A 12 -15.28 -9.78 -3.32
C SER A 12 -14.20 -8.82 -2.81
N PHE A 13 -14.42 -8.27 -1.63
CA PHE A 13 -13.43 -7.37 -1.03
C PHE A 13 -12.15 -8.10 -0.68
N ARG A 14 -12.27 -9.35 -0.23
CA ARG A 14 -11.10 -10.14 0.07
C ARG A 14 -10.26 -10.36 -1.18
N ASP A 15 -10.92 -10.69 -2.29
CA ASP A 15 -10.21 -10.89 -3.55
C ASP A 15 -9.52 -9.61 -3.99
N ALA A 16 -10.21 -8.47 -3.84
CA ALA A 16 -9.61 -7.19 -4.20
C ALA A 16 -8.38 -6.89 -3.34
N LEU A 17 -8.47 -7.20 -2.05
CA LEU A 17 -7.35 -6.96 -1.14
C LEU A 17 -6.17 -7.88 -1.46
N LEU A 18 -6.45 -9.14 -1.78
CA LEU A 18 -5.39 -10.06 -2.14
C LEU A 18 -4.70 -9.62 -3.43
N GLY A 19 -5.46 -9.15 -4.40
CA GLY A 19 -4.89 -8.63 -5.63
C GLY A 19 -4.05 -7.40 -5.40
N LEU A 20 -4.54 -6.50 -4.56
CA LEU A 20 -3.81 -5.29 -4.22
C LEU A 20 -2.52 -5.63 -3.48
N ARG A 21 -2.60 -6.60 -2.56
CA ARG A 21 -1.41 -7.04 -1.84
C ARG A 21 -0.35 -7.57 -2.78
N ALA A 22 -0.77 -8.38 -3.75
CA ALA A 22 0.17 -8.95 -4.70
C ALA A 22 0.84 -7.86 -5.52
N ARG A 23 0.04 -6.88 -5.97
CA ARG A 23 0.59 -5.78 -6.75
C ARG A 23 1.57 -4.94 -5.95
N LEU A 24 1.19 -4.61 -4.71
CA LEU A 24 2.05 -3.77 -3.88
C LEU A 24 3.34 -4.48 -3.53
N ARG A 25 3.28 -5.78 -3.26
CA ARG A 25 4.49 -6.54 -2.98
C ARG A 25 5.40 -6.58 -4.18
N GLY A 26 4.84 -6.78 -5.36
CA GLY A 26 5.62 -6.77 -6.58
C GLY A 26 6.27 -5.42 -6.82
N ASP A 27 5.51 -4.34 -6.61
CA ASP A 27 6.05 -3.00 -6.79
C ASP A 27 7.18 -2.72 -5.80
N VAL A 28 6.98 -3.10 -4.54
CA VAL A 28 8.00 -2.89 -3.53
C VAL A 28 9.26 -3.67 -3.86
N ASP A 29 9.09 -4.94 -4.25
CA ASP A 29 10.25 -5.76 -4.60
C ASP A 29 11.00 -5.16 -5.78
N GLN A 30 10.29 -4.72 -6.79
CA GLN A 30 10.92 -4.14 -7.96
C GLN A 30 11.64 -2.84 -7.61
N MET A 31 10.98 -1.98 -6.86
CA MET A 31 11.60 -0.71 -6.46
C MET A 31 12.80 -0.94 -5.57
N THR A 32 12.71 -1.93 -4.69
CA THR A 32 13.82 -2.24 -3.81
C THR A 32 15.01 -2.74 -4.62
N ASP A 33 14.76 -3.62 -5.57
CA ASP A 33 15.83 -4.12 -6.42
C ASP A 33 16.46 -3.00 -7.22
N GLU A 34 15.66 -2.09 -7.73
CA GLU A 34 16.18 -0.97 -8.49
C GLU A 34 17.00 -0.03 -7.61
N ALA A 35 16.51 0.24 -6.42
CA ALA A 35 17.21 1.13 -5.51
C ALA A 35 18.55 0.55 -5.07
N LEU A 36 18.59 -0.77 -4.92
CA LEU A 36 19.83 -1.44 -4.51
C LEU A 36 20.65 -1.94 -5.68
N GLY A 37 20.14 -1.79 -6.88
CA GLY A 37 20.87 -2.23 -8.07
C GLY A 37 20.95 -3.72 -8.22
N ARG A 38 20.01 -4.45 -7.61
CA ARG A 38 20.09 -5.91 -7.61
C ARG A 38 19.29 -6.59 -8.70
N GLY A 39 18.35 -5.93 -9.24
CA GLY A 39 17.44 -6.57 -10.18
C GLY A 39 17.90 -6.55 -11.60
N GLN A 40 19.12 -6.10 -11.88
CA GLN A 40 19.59 -5.92 -13.23
C GLN A 40 20.99 -6.47 -13.38
N PRO A 41 21.08 -7.75 -13.67
CA PRO A 41 22.41 -8.36 -13.84
C PRO A 41 23.23 -7.67 -14.91
N GLU A 42 22.59 -7.23 -15.97
CA GLU A 42 23.30 -6.52 -17.01
C GLU A 42 23.85 -5.23 -16.48
N SER A 43 23.08 -4.57 -15.66
CA SER A 43 23.57 -3.33 -15.07
C SER A 43 24.76 -3.56 -14.23
N SER A 44 24.71 -4.60 -13.45
CA SER A 44 25.87 -4.85 -12.65
C SER A 44 26.98 -5.28 -13.53
N GLY A 45 26.67 -6.02 -14.57
CA GLY A 45 27.70 -6.37 -15.52
C GLY A 45 28.22 -5.14 -16.17
N ASN A 46 27.39 -4.14 -16.29
CA ASN A 46 27.81 -2.92 -16.87
C ASN A 46 28.49 -2.06 -15.88
N LEU A 47 29.40 -2.62 -15.28
CA LEU A 47 30.23 -1.84 -14.44
C LEU A 47 30.95 -0.82 -15.21
N SER A 48 30.93 -1.02 -16.48
CA SER A 48 31.37 0.03 -17.35
C SER A 48 30.60 1.28 -17.08
N ASN A 49 29.40 1.12 -16.61
CA ASN A 49 28.65 2.28 -16.21
C ASN A 49 29.12 2.78 -14.89
N ALA A 50 29.90 2.00 -14.28
CA ALA A 50 30.42 2.41 -13.02
C ALA A 50 31.05 3.76 -13.06
N PRO A 51 31.75 4.14 -14.10
CA PRO A 51 32.28 5.49 -14.08
C PRO A 51 31.15 6.46 -14.22
N LEU A 52 30.28 6.43 -13.28
CA LEU A 52 29.22 7.39 -13.25
C LEU A 52 29.84 8.75 -13.05
N HIS A 53 29.28 9.70 -13.70
CA HIS A 53 29.73 11.06 -13.52
C HIS A 53 29.29 11.53 -12.16
N MET A 54 30.04 12.44 -11.60
CA MET A 54 29.71 12.96 -10.30
C MET A 54 28.31 13.59 -10.30
N ALA A 55 27.95 14.20 -11.40
CA ALA A 55 26.63 14.76 -11.51
C ALA A 55 25.56 13.69 -11.43
N ASP A 56 25.84 12.54 -12.06
CA ASP A 56 24.90 11.43 -12.03
C ASP A 56 24.76 10.87 -10.63
N VAL A 57 25.84 10.88 -9.88
CA VAL A 57 25.78 10.39 -8.51
C VAL A 57 24.80 11.22 -7.69
N GLY A 58 24.85 12.52 -7.84
CA GLY A 58 23.92 13.38 -7.11
C GLY A 58 22.50 13.12 -7.51
N THR A 59 22.24 12.96 -8.81
CA THR A 59 20.91 12.68 -9.30
C THR A 59 20.44 11.33 -8.81
N GLU A 60 21.31 10.35 -8.81
CA GLU A 60 20.95 9.03 -8.34
C GLU A 60 20.56 9.04 -6.88
N ASN A 61 21.26 9.82 -6.07
CA ASN A 61 20.92 9.89 -4.66
C ASN A 61 19.52 10.47 -4.46
N TYR A 62 19.20 11.51 -5.21
CA TYR A 62 17.88 12.08 -5.13
C TYR A 62 16.82 11.10 -5.56
N ASP A 63 17.05 10.42 -6.68
CA ASP A 63 16.11 9.42 -7.17
C ASP A 63 15.95 8.28 -6.19
N GLN A 64 17.04 7.89 -5.56
CA GLN A 64 17.02 6.80 -4.59
C GLN A 64 16.19 7.18 -3.37
N GLU A 65 16.35 8.41 -2.88
CA GLU A 65 15.56 8.87 -1.76
C GLU A 65 14.08 8.91 -2.10
N PHE A 66 13.76 9.36 -3.30
CA PHE A 66 12.39 9.40 -3.74
C PHE A 66 11.81 7.99 -3.82
N THR A 67 12.58 7.05 -4.36
CA THR A 67 12.16 5.66 -4.46
C THR A 67 11.93 5.07 -3.09
N LEU A 68 12.81 5.36 -2.14
CA LEU A 68 12.64 4.85 -0.79
C LEU A 68 11.37 5.40 -0.14
N SER A 69 11.03 6.64 -0.43
CA SER A 69 9.77 7.20 0.06
C SER A 69 8.58 6.45 -0.50
N LEU A 70 8.62 6.10 -1.78
CA LEU A 70 7.55 5.34 -2.40
C LEU A 70 7.44 3.96 -1.78
N ILE A 71 8.58 3.34 -1.50
CA ILE A 71 8.60 2.02 -0.86
C ILE A 71 7.95 2.10 0.51
N GLU A 72 8.29 3.11 1.29
CA GLU A 72 7.70 3.28 2.61
C GLU A 72 6.20 3.47 2.53
N ASN A 73 5.77 4.26 1.56
CA ASN A 73 4.36 4.51 1.36
C ASN A 73 3.61 3.22 1.03
N ASP A 74 4.16 2.43 0.13
CA ASP A 74 3.56 1.16 -0.25
C ASP A 74 3.58 0.17 0.89
N GLN A 75 4.63 0.19 1.71
CA GLN A 75 4.70 -0.66 2.89
C GLN A 75 3.58 -0.33 3.87
N GLU A 76 3.33 0.96 4.07
CA GLU A 76 2.22 1.37 4.93
C GLU A 76 0.90 0.87 4.40
N THR A 77 0.71 0.98 3.10
CA THR A 77 -0.52 0.50 2.48
C THR A 77 -0.63 -1.02 2.63
N LEU A 78 0.49 -1.72 2.47
CA LEU A 78 0.49 -3.17 2.67
C LEU A 78 0.05 -3.53 4.08
N ASP A 79 0.53 -2.78 5.08
CA ASP A 79 0.12 -3.03 6.45
C ASP A 79 -1.39 -2.85 6.60
N GLN A 80 -1.93 -1.82 5.98
CA GLN A 80 -3.37 -1.60 6.03
C GLN A 80 -4.14 -2.70 5.33
N VAL A 81 -3.61 -3.22 4.22
CA VAL A 81 -4.23 -4.33 3.51
C VAL A 81 -4.23 -5.57 4.39
N HIS A 82 -3.12 -5.85 5.06
CA HIS A 82 -3.03 -6.99 5.97
C HIS A 82 -4.04 -6.87 7.10
N ASP A 83 -4.15 -5.67 7.67
CA ASP A 83 -5.11 -5.43 8.74
C ASP A 83 -6.54 -5.65 8.25
N ALA A 84 -6.83 -5.20 7.03
CA ALA A 84 -8.17 -5.37 6.47
C ALA A 84 -8.48 -6.85 6.28
N LEU A 85 -7.53 -7.62 5.77
CA LEU A 85 -7.72 -9.05 5.61
C LEU A 85 -7.98 -9.71 6.96
N GLY A 86 -7.29 -9.25 8.00
CA GLY A 86 -7.51 -9.74 9.35
C GLY A 86 -8.90 -9.43 9.85
N ARG A 87 -9.42 -8.25 9.52
CA ARG A 87 -10.77 -7.88 9.92
C ARG A 87 -11.81 -8.73 9.21
N ILE A 88 -11.56 -9.10 7.96
CA ILE A 88 -12.47 -10.01 7.27
C ILE A 88 -12.53 -11.34 8.01
N SER A 89 -11.38 -11.87 8.40
CA SER A 89 -11.33 -13.12 9.15
C SER A 89 -11.99 -12.99 10.50
N ALA A 90 -11.88 -11.83 11.13
CA ALA A 90 -12.44 -11.62 12.47
C ALA A 90 -13.92 -11.23 12.43
N GLY A 91 -14.47 -10.95 11.25
CA GLY A 91 -15.87 -10.57 11.14
C GLY A 91 -16.13 -9.10 11.44
N THR A 92 -15.12 -8.27 11.43
CA THR A 92 -15.28 -6.85 11.73
C THR A 92 -15.03 -5.94 10.54
N PHE A 93 -14.84 -6.52 9.37
CA PHE A 93 -14.56 -5.73 8.16
C PHE A 93 -15.76 -4.85 7.82
N GLY A 94 -15.46 -3.64 7.35
CA GLY A 94 -16.51 -2.73 6.92
C GLY A 94 -17.04 -1.84 8.02
N ARG A 95 -16.45 -1.89 9.19
CA ARG A 95 -16.84 -1.07 10.30
C ARG A 95 -15.77 -0.06 10.62
N CYS A 96 -16.20 1.17 10.89
CA CYS A 96 -15.28 2.21 11.31
C CYS A 96 -14.70 1.86 12.67
N GLU A 97 -13.39 1.94 12.81
CA GLU A 97 -12.74 1.62 14.08
C GLU A 97 -12.97 2.68 15.14
N GLU A 98 -13.33 3.89 14.73
CA GLU A 98 -13.56 4.97 15.67
C GLU A 98 -14.99 5.01 16.18
N CYS A 99 -15.95 5.04 15.27
CA CYS A 99 -17.36 5.22 15.66
C CYS A 99 -18.18 3.95 15.56
N ASN A 100 -17.59 2.88 15.04
CA ASN A 100 -18.25 1.58 14.96
C ASN A 100 -19.43 1.55 14.00
N GLU A 101 -19.59 2.58 13.18
CA GLU A 101 -20.64 2.62 12.18
C GLU A 101 -20.14 1.97 10.89
N PRO A 102 -21.05 1.47 10.06
CA PRO A 102 -20.61 0.89 8.79
C PRO A 102 -19.92 1.92 7.92
N ILE A 103 -18.86 1.48 7.25
CA ILE A 103 -18.20 2.33 6.27
C ILE A 103 -18.99 2.20 4.97
N ALA A 104 -19.23 3.35 4.31
CA ALA A 104 -20.02 3.37 3.08
C ALA A 104 -19.38 2.47 2.02
N ARG A 105 -20.23 1.74 1.30
CA ARG A 105 -19.73 0.82 0.28
C ARG A 105 -18.89 1.51 -0.78
N PRO A 106 -19.24 2.69 -1.31
CA PRO A 106 -18.38 3.34 -2.29
C PRO A 106 -16.98 3.63 -1.75
N ARG A 107 -16.87 3.95 -0.47
CA ARG A 107 -15.57 4.18 0.13
C ARG A 107 -14.76 2.88 0.20
N LEU A 108 -15.42 1.78 0.56
CA LEU A 108 -14.76 0.48 0.59
C LEU A 108 -14.35 0.02 -0.81
N GLN A 109 -15.16 0.36 -1.82
CA GLN A 109 -14.80 0.00 -3.18
C GLN A 109 -13.57 0.76 -3.65
N ALA A 110 -13.45 2.02 -3.25
CA ALA A 110 -12.30 2.82 -3.59
C ALA A 110 -11.09 2.47 -2.73
N LEU A 111 -11.33 2.21 -1.45
CA LEU A 111 -10.27 1.90 -0.49
C LEU A 111 -10.68 0.67 0.31
N PRO A 112 -10.44 -0.52 -0.22
CA PRO A 112 -10.89 -1.72 0.49
C PRO A 112 -10.19 -1.93 1.83
N TYR A 113 -9.10 -1.23 2.07
CA TYR A 113 -8.42 -1.30 3.36
C TYR A 113 -8.83 -0.16 4.30
N ALA A 114 -9.88 0.58 3.98
CA ALA A 114 -10.31 1.69 4.82
C ALA A 114 -10.69 1.19 6.22
N ARG A 115 -10.21 1.91 7.23
CA ARG A 115 -10.47 1.59 8.63
C ARG A 115 -11.47 2.54 9.27
N HIS A 116 -11.72 3.66 8.61
CA HIS A 116 -12.57 4.71 9.17
C HIS A 116 -13.59 5.17 8.14
N CYS A 117 -14.76 5.55 8.62
CA CYS A 117 -15.72 6.17 7.74
C CYS A 117 -15.21 7.55 7.34
N ILE A 118 -15.84 8.12 6.31
CA ILE A 118 -15.35 9.40 5.79
C ILE A 118 -15.43 10.50 6.85
N GLY A 119 -16.44 10.45 7.70
CA GLY A 119 -16.58 11.45 8.75
C GLY A 119 -15.47 11.40 9.76
N CYS A 120 -15.13 10.19 10.22
CA CYS A 120 -14.05 10.05 11.18
C CYS A 120 -12.70 10.35 10.55
N ALA A 121 -12.52 9.94 9.28
CA ALA A 121 -11.27 10.21 8.60
C ALA A 121 -11.04 11.72 8.48
N ARG A 122 -12.09 12.45 8.14
CA ARG A 122 -11.98 13.90 8.04
C ARG A 122 -11.70 14.54 9.38
N ALA A 123 -12.34 14.04 10.42
CA ALA A 123 -12.11 14.57 11.75
C ALA A 123 -10.66 14.37 12.18
N MET A 124 -10.11 13.20 11.85
CA MET A 124 -8.72 12.93 12.21
C MET A 124 -7.77 13.82 11.43
N GLU A 125 -8.05 14.06 10.16
CA GLU A 125 -7.22 14.95 9.36
C GLU A 125 -7.26 16.36 9.90
N SER A 126 -8.42 16.81 10.35
CA SER A 126 -8.55 18.15 10.92
C SER A 126 -7.77 18.32 12.18
N ARG A 127 -7.67 17.23 12.97
CA ARG A 127 -6.92 17.29 14.21
C ARG A 127 -5.42 17.15 13.99
N GLY A 128 -5.05 16.50 12.91
CA GLY A 128 -3.65 16.27 12.60
C GLY A 128 -3.09 17.46 11.90
#